data_d2f485a8d165487c1a65f38cf808cbc5
#
_entry.id   d2f485a8d165487c1a65f38cf808cbc5
#
_cell.length_a   1.000
_cell.length_b   1.000
_cell.length_c   1.000
_cell.angle_alpha   90.00
_cell.angle_beta   90.00
_cell.angle_gamma   90.00
#
_symmetry.space_group_name_H-M   'P 1'
#
loop_
_entity.id
_entity.type
_entity.pdbx_description
1 polymer ?
#
loop_
_entity_poly.entity_id
_entity_poly.type
_entity_poly.pdbx_seq_one_letter_code
_entity_poly.pdbx_strand_id
1 'polypeptide(L)'
;LARRWVEEVPCEQPSYRDLLAEVPAILDAFFALSPEAVELIHLHTARTARGMAGFVARVSDEGELRLESLADLRQYCYVVAGIVGELLTELFLLDRPGLDPVADALRERSRPFGEALQLVNILKDSASDATQGRRYLPETVDRAEVLALARGDLRTATDYVLTLQRAGAERGLVAFSALPVQLAHATLDRVETAGPGAKLSRPEVYAILHRLQRALDRDEPAVTDPSEPIPAVW
;
A
#
# COMPACT_ATOMS: atom_id res chain seq x y z
N LEU A 1 25.03 -10.73 11.01
CA LEU A 1 24.33 -9.52 11.41
C LEU A 1 23.14 -9.87 12.32
N ALA A 2 22.19 -10.71 11.87
CA ALA A 2 20.98 -11.08 12.63
C ALA A 2 21.32 -11.65 14.03
N ARG A 3 22.28 -12.58 14.15
CA ARG A 3 22.74 -13.11 15.47
C ARG A 3 23.29 -12.01 16.38
N ARG A 4 24.02 -11.04 15.80
CA ARG A 4 24.53 -9.91 16.56
C ARG A 4 23.40 -9.01 17.11
N TRP A 5 22.32 -8.85 16.37
CA TRP A 5 21.16 -8.06 16.83
C TRP A 5 20.39 -8.73 17.98
N VAL A 6 20.48 -10.05 18.12
CA VAL A 6 19.92 -10.76 19.29
C VAL A 6 20.77 -10.51 20.54
N GLU A 7 22.10 -10.41 20.37
CA GLU A 7 23.04 -10.20 21.48
C GLU A 7 23.17 -8.71 21.85
N GLU A 8 23.26 -7.84 20.83
CA GLU A 8 23.39 -6.38 20.96
C GLU A 8 22.19 -5.70 20.32
N VAL A 9 21.06 -5.63 21.04
CA VAL A 9 19.80 -5.10 20.51
C VAL A 9 19.92 -3.59 20.22
N PRO A 10 19.73 -3.12 18.96
CA PRO A 10 19.96 -1.73 18.59
C PRO A 10 18.83 -0.78 19.02
N CYS A 11 17.83 -1.26 19.77
CA CYS A 11 16.74 -0.42 20.25
C CYS A 11 16.21 -0.89 21.59
N GLU A 12 15.67 0.05 22.38
CA GLU A 12 15.18 -0.22 23.75
C GLU A 12 13.69 -0.60 23.79
N GLN A 13 12.96 -0.36 22.70
CA GLN A 13 11.50 -0.62 22.66
C GLN A 13 11.21 -2.14 22.69
N PRO A 14 10.41 -2.63 23.67
CA PRO A 14 10.21 -4.08 23.88
C PRO A 14 9.72 -4.81 22.63
N SER A 15 8.73 -4.26 21.93
CA SER A 15 8.16 -4.88 20.72
C SER A 15 9.18 -5.04 19.58
N TYR A 16 10.14 -4.14 19.44
CA TYR A 16 11.23 -4.29 18.47
C TYR A 16 12.28 -5.31 18.92
N ARG A 17 12.51 -5.42 20.22
CA ARG A 17 13.42 -6.46 20.77
C ARG A 17 12.85 -7.85 20.50
N ASP A 18 11.54 -8.04 20.73
CA ASP A 18 10.85 -9.29 20.44
C ASP A 18 10.94 -9.65 18.96
N LEU A 19 10.69 -8.68 18.06
CA LEU A 19 10.85 -8.87 16.62
C LEU A 19 12.29 -9.25 16.23
N LEU A 20 13.28 -8.58 16.80
CA LEU A 20 14.69 -8.86 16.49
C LEU A 20 15.13 -10.24 16.99
N ALA A 21 14.54 -10.74 18.06
CA ALA A 21 14.78 -12.11 18.54
C ALA A 21 14.28 -13.18 17.53
N GLU A 22 13.18 -12.88 16.79
CA GLU A 22 12.60 -13.77 15.79
C GLU A 22 13.29 -13.68 14.41
N VAL A 23 14.22 -12.73 14.19
CA VAL A 23 14.88 -12.56 12.88
C VAL A 23 15.55 -13.84 12.36
N PRO A 24 16.23 -14.67 13.18
CA PRO A 24 16.78 -15.93 12.68
C PRO A 24 15.71 -16.86 12.08
N ALA A 25 14.57 -17.03 12.76
CA ALA A 25 13.47 -17.86 12.28
C ALA A 25 12.81 -17.28 11.01
N ILE A 26 12.69 -15.95 10.95
CA ILE A 26 12.19 -15.25 9.76
C ILE A 26 13.13 -15.49 8.57
N LEU A 27 14.45 -15.43 8.76
CA LEU A 27 15.42 -15.68 7.70
C LEU A 27 15.42 -17.14 7.26
N ASP A 28 15.30 -18.09 8.20
CA ASP A 28 15.18 -19.51 7.86
C ASP A 28 13.93 -19.78 7.00
N ALA A 29 12.79 -19.19 7.36
CA ALA A 29 11.56 -19.26 6.57
C ALA A 29 11.72 -18.59 5.20
N PHE A 30 12.38 -17.44 5.12
CA PHE A 30 12.66 -16.72 3.87
C PHE A 30 13.51 -17.56 2.93
N PHE A 31 14.61 -18.16 3.40
CA PHE A 31 15.47 -19.00 2.57
C PHE A 31 14.89 -20.38 2.24
N ALA A 32 13.77 -20.76 2.84
CA ALA A 32 12.99 -21.94 2.48
C ALA A 32 12.04 -21.71 1.28
N LEU A 33 11.84 -20.46 0.85
CA LEU A 33 11.07 -20.13 -0.36
C LEU A 33 11.80 -20.57 -1.63
N SER A 34 11.10 -20.53 -2.78
CA SER A 34 11.74 -20.76 -4.07
C SER A 34 12.86 -19.74 -4.34
N PRO A 35 13.92 -20.10 -5.07
CA PRO A 35 15.00 -19.15 -5.39
C PRO A 35 14.50 -17.88 -6.07
N GLU A 36 13.52 -17.99 -6.96
CA GLU A 36 12.91 -16.87 -7.67
C GLU A 36 12.16 -15.94 -6.71
N ALA A 37 11.40 -16.49 -5.76
CA ALA A 37 10.72 -15.69 -4.74
C ALA A 37 11.71 -14.99 -3.81
N VAL A 38 12.80 -15.68 -3.40
CA VAL A 38 13.89 -15.10 -2.61
C VAL A 38 14.52 -13.92 -3.33
N GLU A 39 14.81 -14.06 -4.63
CA GLU A 39 15.41 -12.99 -5.44
C GLU A 39 14.48 -11.78 -5.55
N LEU A 40 13.19 -11.98 -5.86
CA LEU A 40 12.20 -10.92 -5.95
C LEU A 40 12.05 -10.16 -4.63
N ILE A 41 11.87 -10.88 -3.53
CA ILE A 41 11.71 -10.26 -2.20
C ILE A 41 12.99 -9.49 -1.83
N HIS A 42 14.17 -10.09 -2.02
CA HIS A 42 15.45 -9.43 -1.73
C HIS A 42 15.62 -8.14 -2.55
N LEU A 43 15.36 -8.20 -3.85
CA LEU A 43 15.50 -7.05 -4.75
C LEU A 43 14.63 -5.87 -4.26
N HIS A 44 13.34 -6.12 -4.04
CA HIS A 44 12.38 -5.06 -3.71
C HIS A 44 12.56 -4.54 -2.28
N THR A 45 12.80 -5.40 -1.30
CA THR A 45 13.09 -4.98 0.08
C THR A 45 14.38 -4.17 0.16
N ALA A 46 15.42 -4.54 -0.60
CA ALA A 46 16.65 -3.76 -0.66
C ALA A 46 16.43 -2.38 -1.32
N ARG A 47 15.56 -2.28 -2.34
CA ARG A 47 15.18 -0.99 -2.97
C ARG A 47 14.44 -0.09 -1.96
N THR A 48 13.46 -0.64 -1.25
CA THR A 48 12.74 0.08 -0.18
C THR A 48 13.69 0.54 0.92
N ALA A 49 14.55 -0.33 1.42
CA ALA A 49 15.50 0.01 2.49
C ALA A 49 16.46 1.14 2.08
N ARG A 50 17.02 1.09 0.86
CA ARG A 50 17.90 2.16 0.33
C ARG A 50 17.14 3.48 0.14
N GLY A 51 15.93 3.42 -0.41
CA GLY A 51 15.09 4.59 -0.60
C GLY A 51 14.72 5.25 0.74
N MET A 52 14.31 4.45 1.72
CA MET A 52 14.00 4.93 3.08
C MET A 52 15.23 5.50 3.78
N ALA A 53 16.41 4.90 3.62
CA ALA A 53 17.66 5.46 4.16
C ALA A 53 17.92 6.89 3.61
N GLY A 54 17.58 7.14 2.33
CA GLY A 54 17.66 8.48 1.75
C GLY A 54 16.71 9.49 2.41
N PHE A 55 15.49 9.09 2.77
CA PHE A 55 14.56 9.95 3.51
C PHE A 55 14.98 10.13 4.97
N VAL A 56 15.47 9.08 5.63
CA VAL A 56 15.99 9.18 7.01
C VAL A 56 17.18 10.13 7.08
N ALA A 57 18.06 10.14 6.07
CA ALA A 57 19.19 11.07 6.01
C ALA A 57 18.77 12.55 5.86
N ARG A 58 17.51 12.83 5.54
CA ARG A 58 16.94 14.18 5.43
C ARG A 58 16.25 14.66 6.70
N VAL A 59 16.15 13.81 7.71
CA VAL A 59 15.58 14.18 9.02
C VAL A 59 16.49 15.25 9.64
N SER A 60 15.89 16.39 10.05
CA SER A 60 16.62 17.49 10.67
C SER A 60 17.15 17.10 12.07
N ASP A 61 18.02 17.93 12.64
CA ASP A 61 18.53 17.76 14.01
C ASP A 61 17.40 17.79 15.06
N GLU A 62 16.27 18.45 14.75
CA GLU A 62 15.05 18.48 15.56
C GLU A 62 14.19 17.22 15.40
N GLY A 63 14.59 16.28 14.54
CA GLY A 63 13.84 15.04 14.27
C GLY A 63 12.69 15.19 13.28
N GLU A 64 12.64 16.29 12.49
CA GLU A 64 11.59 16.52 11.50
C GLU A 64 11.96 16.00 10.11
N LEU A 65 11.03 15.26 9.49
CA LEU A 65 11.04 14.95 8.06
C LEU A 65 10.01 15.81 7.35
N ARG A 66 10.46 16.61 6.36
CA ARG A 66 9.58 17.42 5.50
C ARG A 66 9.77 17.02 4.04
N LEU A 67 8.65 16.82 3.34
CA LEU A 67 8.65 16.69 1.89
C LEU A 67 8.37 18.08 1.28
N GLU A 68 9.09 18.42 0.21
CA GLU A 68 9.14 19.80 -0.28
C GLU A 68 8.26 20.06 -1.50
N SER A 69 7.91 19.00 -2.25
CA SER A 69 7.15 19.09 -3.50
C SER A 69 6.26 17.89 -3.72
N LEU A 70 5.33 18.01 -4.67
CA LEU A 70 4.50 16.87 -5.12
C LEU A 70 5.36 15.72 -5.67
N ALA A 71 6.44 16.02 -6.37
CA ALA A 71 7.37 15.02 -6.88
C ALA A 71 8.06 14.27 -5.73
N ASP A 72 8.44 14.98 -4.65
CA ASP A 72 9.04 14.42 -3.46
C ASP A 72 8.03 13.53 -2.69
N LEU A 73 6.79 13.97 -2.56
CA LEU A 73 5.70 13.17 -2.01
C LEU A 73 5.48 11.89 -2.83
N ARG A 74 5.41 11.97 -4.15
CA ARG A 74 5.30 10.79 -5.01
C ARG A 74 6.48 9.84 -4.85
N GLN A 75 7.70 10.38 -4.78
CA GLN A 75 8.90 9.56 -4.56
C GLN A 75 8.86 8.86 -3.20
N TYR A 76 8.39 9.52 -2.15
CA TYR A 76 8.17 8.90 -0.84
C TYR A 76 7.14 7.77 -0.92
N CYS A 77 5.95 8.02 -1.51
CA CYS A 77 4.91 7.01 -1.69
C CYS A 77 5.40 5.81 -2.51
N TYR A 78 6.21 6.07 -3.56
CA TYR A 78 6.83 5.01 -4.35
C TYR A 78 7.74 4.12 -3.51
N VAL A 79 8.66 4.71 -2.74
CA VAL A 79 9.62 3.97 -1.91
C VAL A 79 8.92 3.16 -0.83
N VAL A 80 7.89 3.72 -0.18
CA VAL A 80 7.20 3.07 0.94
C VAL A 80 6.20 2.02 0.47
N ALA A 81 5.50 2.25 -0.63
CA ALA A 81 4.37 1.43 -1.04
C ALA A 81 4.32 1.07 -2.53
N GLY A 82 4.80 1.93 -3.44
CA GLY A 82 4.85 1.61 -4.87
C GLY A 82 5.72 0.39 -5.14
N ILE A 83 6.91 0.32 -4.54
CA ILE A 83 7.82 -0.85 -4.61
C ILE A 83 7.15 -2.12 -4.06
N VAL A 84 6.28 -2.00 -3.04
CA VAL A 84 5.52 -3.13 -2.50
C VAL A 84 4.47 -3.60 -3.51
N GLY A 85 3.79 -2.67 -4.20
CA GLY A 85 2.88 -3.01 -5.30
C GLY A 85 3.58 -3.77 -6.42
N GLU A 86 4.78 -3.34 -6.82
CA GLU A 86 5.62 -4.05 -7.80
C GLU A 86 5.99 -5.45 -7.30
N LEU A 87 6.46 -5.59 -6.05
CA LEU A 87 6.81 -6.87 -5.46
C LEU A 87 5.64 -7.85 -5.45
N LEU A 88 4.48 -7.43 -4.95
CA LEU A 88 3.30 -8.28 -4.90
C LEU A 88 2.88 -8.74 -6.29
N THR A 89 2.93 -7.84 -7.29
CA THR A 89 2.60 -8.17 -8.67
C THR A 89 3.53 -9.24 -9.23
N GLU A 90 4.86 -9.10 -9.05
CA GLU A 90 5.82 -10.11 -9.53
C GLU A 90 5.65 -11.45 -8.80
N LEU A 91 5.34 -11.46 -7.51
CA LEU A 91 5.05 -12.69 -6.77
C LEU A 91 3.75 -13.36 -7.26
N PHE A 92 2.72 -12.56 -7.60
CA PHE A 92 1.47 -13.12 -8.17
C PHE A 92 1.72 -13.75 -9.54
N LEU A 93 2.51 -13.09 -10.39
CA LEU A 93 2.86 -13.60 -11.71
C LEU A 93 3.75 -14.85 -11.60
N LEU A 94 4.70 -14.87 -10.68
CA LEU A 94 5.57 -16.03 -10.45
C LEU A 94 4.78 -17.29 -10.08
N ASP A 95 3.76 -17.14 -9.22
CA ASP A 95 2.99 -18.27 -8.69
C ASP A 95 1.79 -18.66 -9.59
N ARG A 96 1.40 -17.80 -10.55
CA ARG A 96 0.18 -17.96 -11.35
C ARG A 96 0.41 -17.68 -12.84
N PRO A 97 0.93 -18.67 -13.60
CA PRO A 97 1.15 -18.51 -15.05
C PRO A 97 -0.12 -18.16 -15.84
N GLY A 98 -1.32 -18.43 -15.30
CA GLY A 98 -2.59 -18.00 -15.89
C GLY A 98 -2.76 -16.48 -16.00
N LEU A 99 -1.95 -15.69 -15.30
CA LEU A 99 -1.94 -14.23 -15.36
C LEU A 99 -0.99 -13.67 -16.45
N ASP A 100 -0.17 -14.50 -17.09
CA ASP A 100 0.78 -14.06 -18.15
C ASP A 100 0.13 -13.18 -19.23
N PRO A 101 -1.10 -13.48 -19.73
CA PRO A 101 -1.72 -12.65 -20.75
C PRO A 101 -2.02 -11.20 -20.32
N VAL A 102 -2.07 -10.93 -19.01
CA VAL A 102 -2.33 -9.60 -18.44
C VAL A 102 -1.14 -9.04 -17.66
N ALA A 103 0.02 -9.71 -17.71
CA ALA A 103 1.19 -9.37 -16.90
C ALA A 103 1.63 -7.92 -17.08
N ASP A 104 1.74 -7.45 -18.33
CA ASP A 104 2.17 -6.07 -18.61
C ASP A 104 1.16 -5.05 -18.07
N ALA A 105 -0.14 -5.33 -18.20
CA ALA A 105 -1.19 -4.47 -17.68
C ALA A 105 -1.17 -4.41 -16.13
N LEU A 106 -0.84 -5.50 -15.46
CA LEU A 106 -0.68 -5.54 -14.01
C LEU A 106 0.58 -4.78 -13.57
N ARG A 107 1.72 -4.98 -14.25
CA ARG A 107 2.97 -4.26 -13.96
C ARG A 107 2.81 -2.75 -14.10
N GLU A 108 2.17 -2.28 -15.17
CA GLU A 108 1.90 -0.86 -15.40
C GLU A 108 1.12 -0.22 -14.24
N ARG A 109 0.19 -0.97 -13.64
CA ARG A 109 -0.71 -0.50 -12.58
C ARG A 109 -0.21 -0.77 -11.16
N SER A 110 0.81 -1.59 -11.01
CA SER A 110 1.33 -2.06 -9.71
C SER A 110 1.85 -0.93 -8.83
N ARG A 111 2.62 -0.02 -9.42
CA ARG A 111 3.17 1.14 -8.73
C ARG A 111 2.07 2.11 -8.27
N PRO A 112 1.17 2.62 -9.15
CA PRO A 112 0.04 3.46 -8.72
C PRO A 112 -0.87 2.79 -7.69
N PHE A 113 -1.05 1.46 -7.75
CA PHE A 113 -1.78 0.70 -6.74
C PHE A 113 -1.20 0.91 -5.33
N GLY A 114 0.12 0.75 -5.18
CA GLY A 114 0.77 0.97 -3.89
C GLY A 114 0.76 2.43 -3.47
N GLU A 115 1.11 3.35 -4.39
CA GLU A 115 1.14 4.80 -4.14
C GLU A 115 -0.23 5.33 -3.69
N ALA A 116 -1.35 4.86 -4.29
CA ALA A 116 -2.70 5.25 -3.91
C ALA A 116 -3.00 5.00 -2.44
N LEU A 117 -2.69 3.80 -1.95
CA LEU A 117 -2.93 3.42 -0.56
C LEU A 117 -2.13 4.29 0.41
N GLN A 118 -0.88 4.60 0.06
CA GLN A 118 -0.02 5.45 0.88
C GLN A 118 -0.47 6.92 0.87
N LEU A 119 -0.89 7.46 -0.29
CA LEU A 119 -1.43 8.81 -0.38
C LEU A 119 -2.68 9.00 0.50
N VAL A 120 -3.59 8.01 0.50
CA VAL A 120 -4.77 8.03 1.37
C VAL A 120 -4.37 8.00 2.85
N ASN A 121 -3.38 7.20 3.24
CA ASN A 121 -2.87 7.19 4.60
C ASN A 121 -2.27 8.54 4.99
N ILE A 122 -1.44 9.15 4.15
CA ILE A 122 -0.84 10.47 4.40
C ILE A 122 -1.93 11.54 4.54
N LEU A 123 -2.93 11.57 3.65
CA LEU A 123 -4.03 12.52 3.71
C LEU A 123 -4.87 12.36 4.98
N LYS A 124 -5.11 11.11 5.40
CA LYS A 124 -5.84 10.78 6.62
C LYS A 124 -5.08 11.15 7.88
N ASP A 125 -3.79 10.79 7.96
CA ASP A 125 -3.01 10.87 9.19
C ASP A 125 -2.19 12.16 9.31
N SER A 126 -2.29 13.09 8.33
CA SER A 126 -1.46 14.30 8.21
C SER A 126 -1.40 15.17 9.49
N ALA A 127 -2.49 15.25 10.25
CA ALA A 127 -2.52 16.01 11.51
C ALA A 127 -1.74 15.31 12.62
N SER A 128 -1.88 13.98 12.75
CA SER A 128 -1.16 13.19 13.75
C SER A 128 0.32 13.04 13.42
N ASP A 129 0.66 12.89 12.13
CA ASP A 129 2.04 12.80 11.66
C ASP A 129 2.80 14.11 11.94
N ALA A 130 2.15 15.26 11.73
CA ALA A 130 2.74 16.57 12.03
C ALA A 130 3.11 16.71 13.52
N THR A 131 2.33 16.14 14.45
CA THR A 131 2.66 16.14 15.88
C THR A 131 3.87 15.26 16.23
N GLN A 132 4.26 14.37 15.32
CA GLN A 132 5.42 13.47 15.43
C GLN A 132 6.62 13.95 14.60
N GLY A 133 6.62 15.20 14.14
CA GLY A 133 7.68 15.76 13.30
C GLY A 133 7.69 15.25 11.86
N ARG A 134 6.58 14.66 11.39
CA ARG A 134 6.49 14.10 10.04
C ARG A 134 5.54 14.94 9.19
N ARG A 135 6.08 15.75 8.29
CA ARG A 135 5.33 16.63 7.38
C ARG A 135 5.39 16.09 5.96
N TYR A 136 4.54 15.10 5.68
CA TYR A 136 4.49 14.45 4.36
C TYR A 136 3.72 15.28 3.32
N LEU A 137 2.78 16.14 3.72
CA LEU A 137 2.12 17.06 2.80
C LEU A 137 2.99 18.31 2.64
N PRO A 138 3.51 18.58 1.42
CA PRO A 138 4.33 19.77 1.19
C PRO A 138 3.50 21.04 1.37
N GLU A 139 4.04 22.04 2.05
CA GLU A 139 3.36 23.32 2.26
C GLU A 139 3.15 24.12 0.95
N THR A 140 3.92 23.78 -0.09
CA THR A 140 3.86 24.41 -1.42
C THR A 140 2.81 23.80 -2.34
N VAL A 141 2.15 22.72 -1.93
CA VAL A 141 1.18 21.96 -2.75
C VAL A 141 -0.22 22.11 -2.17
N ASP A 142 -1.18 22.44 -3.02
CA ASP A 142 -2.58 22.49 -2.60
C ASP A 142 -3.05 21.08 -2.20
N ARG A 143 -3.73 20.99 -1.05
CA ARG A 143 -4.35 19.75 -0.60
C ARG A 143 -5.30 19.17 -1.65
N ALA A 144 -6.01 20.00 -2.41
CA ALA A 144 -6.88 19.54 -3.49
C ALA A 144 -6.11 18.83 -4.62
N GLU A 145 -4.89 19.26 -4.91
CA GLU A 145 -4.01 18.61 -5.88
C GLU A 145 -3.60 17.21 -5.41
N VAL A 146 -3.27 17.06 -4.12
CA VAL A 146 -2.92 15.74 -3.55
C VAL A 146 -4.15 14.81 -3.50
N LEU A 147 -5.34 15.35 -3.20
CA LEU A 147 -6.60 14.60 -3.26
C LEU A 147 -6.90 14.12 -4.68
N ALA A 148 -6.74 14.99 -5.69
CA ALA A 148 -6.93 14.63 -7.09
C ALA A 148 -5.94 13.56 -7.55
N LEU A 149 -4.68 13.65 -7.11
CA LEU A 149 -3.67 12.62 -7.36
C LEU A 149 -4.08 11.28 -6.75
N ALA A 150 -4.48 11.26 -5.47
CA ALA A 150 -4.92 10.05 -4.78
C ALA A 150 -6.14 9.41 -5.47
N ARG A 151 -7.09 10.22 -5.95
CA ARG A 151 -8.24 9.73 -6.75
C ARG A 151 -7.79 9.11 -8.07
N GLY A 152 -6.83 9.73 -8.76
CA GLY A 152 -6.26 9.21 -10.01
C GLY A 152 -5.61 7.84 -9.81
N ASP A 153 -4.75 7.73 -8.79
CA ASP A 153 -4.05 6.50 -8.49
C ASP A 153 -5.01 5.41 -7.98
N LEU A 154 -6.07 5.77 -7.22
CA LEU A 154 -7.12 4.82 -6.80
C LEU A 154 -7.94 4.27 -7.98
N ARG A 155 -8.22 5.07 -9.03
CA ARG A 155 -8.83 4.54 -10.26
C ARG A 155 -7.93 3.49 -10.91
N THR A 156 -6.62 3.77 -11.01
CA THR A 156 -5.65 2.79 -11.51
C THR A 156 -5.58 1.54 -10.64
N ALA A 157 -5.66 1.68 -9.31
CA ALA A 157 -5.73 0.55 -8.40
C ALA A 157 -7.03 -0.27 -8.56
N THR A 158 -8.16 0.39 -8.84
CA THR A 158 -9.42 -0.28 -9.20
C THR A 158 -9.26 -1.10 -10.48
N ASP A 159 -8.66 -0.51 -11.52
CA ASP A 159 -8.40 -1.19 -12.79
C ASP A 159 -7.44 -2.40 -12.61
N TYR A 160 -6.46 -2.30 -11.71
CA TYR A 160 -5.60 -3.42 -11.35
C TYR A 160 -6.41 -4.60 -10.82
N VAL A 161 -7.28 -4.36 -9.84
CA VAL A 161 -8.14 -5.40 -9.24
C VAL A 161 -9.07 -6.02 -10.27
N LEU A 162 -9.72 -5.19 -11.10
CA LEU A 162 -10.62 -5.66 -12.15
C LEU A 162 -9.87 -6.44 -13.24
N THR A 163 -8.61 -6.10 -13.51
CA THR A 163 -7.75 -6.86 -14.43
C THR A 163 -7.46 -8.25 -13.88
N LEU A 164 -7.11 -8.37 -12.59
CA LEU A 164 -6.96 -9.67 -11.91
C LEU A 164 -8.24 -10.50 -11.99
N GLN A 165 -9.38 -9.90 -11.65
CA GLN A 165 -10.68 -10.60 -11.66
C GLN A 165 -11.07 -11.10 -13.05
N ARG A 166 -10.94 -10.25 -14.09
CA ARG A 166 -11.23 -10.62 -15.48
C ARG A 166 -10.29 -11.68 -16.04
N ALA A 167 -9.06 -11.74 -15.55
CA ALA A 167 -8.11 -12.78 -15.91
C ALA A 167 -8.38 -14.12 -15.21
N GLY A 168 -9.41 -14.21 -14.39
CA GLY A 168 -9.76 -15.43 -13.65
C GLY A 168 -8.84 -15.73 -12.47
N ALA A 169 -8.23 -14.70 -11.88
CA ALA A 169 -7.44 -14.87 -10.67
C ALA A 169 -8.28 -15.48 -9.54
N GLU A 170 -7.65 -16.28 -8.68
CA GLU A 170 -8.30 -16.92 -7.54
C GLU A 170 -9.04 -15.90 -6.67
N ARG A 171 -10.21 -16.28 -6.17
CA ARG A 171 -11.05 -15.46 -5.29
C ARG A 171 -10.25 -14.80 -4.14
N GLY A 172 -9.35 -15.56 -3.51
CA GLY A 172 -8.53 -15.06 -2.41
C GLY A 172 -7.60 -13.93 -2.83
N LEU A 173 -7.00 -14.04 -4.02
CA LEU A 173 -6.11 -13.02 -4.57
C LEU A 173 -6.90 -11.75 -4.94
N VAL A 174 -8.06 -11.91 -5.58
CA VAL A 174 -8.94 -10.78 -5.91
C VAL A 174 -9.41 -10.08 -4.62
N ALA A 175 -9.85 -10.83 -3.60
CA ALA A 175 -10.29 -10.28 -2.33
C ALA A 175 -9.17 -9.54 -1.59
N PHE A 176 -7.95 -10.12 -1.57
CA PHE A 176 -6.76 -9.52 -0.97
C PHE A 176 -6.42 -8.16 -1.59
N SER A 177 -6.53 -8.06 -2.92
CA SER A 177 -6.25 -6.82 -3.65
C SER A 177 -7.41 -5.82 -3.58
N ALA A 178 -8.66 -6.28 -3.60
CA ALA A 178 -9.86 -5.43 -3.62
C ALA A 178 -10.15 -4.74 -2.29
N LEU A 179 -9.97 -5.45 -1.16
CA LEU A 179 -10.34 -4.91 0.16
C LEU A 179 -9.62 -3.61 0.51
N PRO A 180 -8.27 -3.51 0.41
CA PRO A 180 -7.57 -2.26 0.70
C PRO A 180 -7.98 -1.13 -0.25
N VAL A 181 -8.28 -1.41 -1.52
CA VAL A 181 -8.74 -0.39 -2.48
C VAL A 181 -10.12 0.15 -2.09
N GLN A 182 -11.08 -0.73 -1.74
CA GLN A 182 -12.40 -0.29 -1.27
C GLN A 182 -12.32 0.53 0.04
N LEU A 183 -11.48 0.10 0.97
CA LEU A 183 -11.24 0.84 2.22
C LEU A 183 -10.59 2.20 1.94
N ALA A 184 -9.66 2.27 0.98
CA ALA A 184 -9.01 3.52 0.60
C ALA A 184 -9.98 4.51 -0.05
N HIS A 185 -10.86 4.06 -0.97
CA HIS A 185 -11.93 4.90 -1.54
C HIS A 185 -12.81 5.48 -0.44
N ALA A 186 -13.37 4.63 0.43
CA ALA A 186 -14.25 5.08 1.52
C ALA A 186 -13.53 6.00 2.51
N THR A 187 -12.24 5.75 2.77
CA THR A 187 -11.42 6.61 3.64
C THR A 187 -11.19 7.97 2.99
N LEU A 188 -10.87 8.00 1.69
CA LEU A 188 -10.64 9.26 0.97
C LEU A 188 -11.92 10.12 0.94
N ASP A 189 -13.10 9.54 0.67
CA ASP A 189 -14.39 10.21 0.75
C ASP A 189 -14.63 10.84 2.14
N ARG A 190 -14.28 10.08 3.18
CA ARG A 190 -14.40 10.56 4.56
C ARG A 190 -13.42 11.70 4.86
N VAL A 191 -12.19 11.62 4.37
CA VAL A 191 -11.17 12.67 4.55
C VAL A 191 -11.51 13.95 3.78
N GLU A 192 -12.12 13.83 2.61
CA GLU A 192 -12.59 14.98 1.84
C GLU A 192 -13.73 15.73 2.56
N THR A 193 -14.63 14.99 3.20
CA THR A 193 -15.83 15.58 3.85
C THR A 193 -15.60 16.01 5.28
N ALA A 194 -14.82 15.27 6.07
CA ALA A 194 -14.63 15.47 7.49
C ALA A 194 -13.21 15.94 7.91
N GLY A 195 -12.29 16.00 6.92
CA GLY A 195 -10.90 16.44 7.16
C GLY A 195 -9.97 15.35 7.67
N PRO A 196 -8.69 15.74 7.94
CA PRO A 196 -7.67 14.82 8.47
C PRO A 196 -8.07 14.23 9.82
N GLY A 197 -7.63 12.99 10.08
CA GLY A 197 -7.96 12.24 11.30
C GLY A 197 -9.31 11.51 11.24
N ALA A 198 -10.11 11.75 10.19
CA ALA A 198 -11.37 11.05 9.99
C ALA A 198 -11.13 9.57 9.70
N LYS A 199 -11.83 8.69 10.42
CA LYS A 199 -11.69 7.23 10.32
C LYS A 199 -13.02 6.59 9.97
N LEU A 200 -12.95 5.47 9.25
CA LEU A 200 -14.10 4.59 9.08
C LEU A 200 -14.42 3.92 10.42
N SER A 201 -15.71 3.85 10.75
CA SER A 201 -16.19 3.10 11.89
C SER A 201 -16.11 1.58 11.64
N ARG A 202 -16.09 0.77 12.69
CA ARG A 202 -16.13 -0.69 12.57
C ARG A 202 -17.33 -1.20 11.74
N PRO A 203 -18.57 -0.69 11.93
CA PRO A 203 -19.69 -1.09 11.08
C PRO A 203 -19.49 -0.77 9.59
N GLU A 204 -18.87 0.37 9.23
CA GLU A 204 -18.56 0.69 7.84
C GLU A 204 -17.54 -0.27 7.23
N VAL A 205 -16.49 -0.60 7.98
CA VAL A 205 -15.50 -1.61 7.54
C VAL A 205 -16.16 -2.98 7.33
N TYR A 206 -17.02 -3.42 8.25
CA TYR A 206 -17.77 -4.67 8.09
C TYR A 206 -18.73 -4.62 6.89
N ALA A 207 -19.40 -3.49 6.65
CA ALA A 207 -20.26 -3.33 5.50
C ALA A 207 -19.49 -3.43 4.17
N ILE A 208 -18.28 -2.86 4.09
CA ILE A 208 -17.39 -3.00 2.93
C ILE A 208 -17.00 -4.46 2.74
N LEU A 209 -16.55 -5.13 3.80
CA LEU A 209 -16.17 -6.54 3.73
C LEU A 209 -17.32 -7.43 3.25
N HIS A 210 -18.52 -7.25 3.80
CA HIS A 210 -19.70 -8.00 3.38
C HIS A 210 -20.14 -7.71 1.94
N ARG A 211 -19.99 -6.47 1.46
CA ARG A 211 -20.24 -6.14 0.04
C ARG A 211 -19.27 -6.85 -0.87
N LEU A 212 -17.98 -6.81 -0.55
CA LEU A 212 -16.95 -7.51 -1.31
C LEU A 212 -17.22 -9.02 -1.38
N GLN A 213 -17.53 -9.65 -0.24
CA GLN A 213 -17.87 -11.08 -0.21
C GLN A 213 -19.04 -11.40 -1.13
N ARG A 214 -20.13 -10.61 -1.06
CA ARG A 214 -21.32 -10.82 -1.91
C ARG A 214 -21.02 -10.59 -3.38
N ALA A 215 -20.22 -9.58 -3.74
CA ALA A 215 -19.82 -9.34 -5.12
C ALA A 215 -19.06 -10.55 -5.68
N LEU A 216 -18.10 -11.06 -4.92
CA LEU A 216 -17.34 -12.25 -5.29
C LEU A 216 -18.19 -13.53 -5.34
N ASP A 217 -19.23 -13.66 -4.49
CA ASP A 217 -20.16 -14.79 -4.52
C ASP A 217 -21.07 -14.79 -5.75
N ARG A 218 -21.31 -13.61 -6.34
CA ARG A 218 -22.17 -13.39 -7.48
C ARG A 218 -21.43 -13.17 -8.79
N ASP A 219 -20.11 -13.26 -8.75
CA ASP A 219 -19.25 -12.93 -9.89
C ASP A 219 -19.44 -11.48 -10.41
N GLU A 220 -19.79 -10.58 -9.49
CA GLU A 220 -19.90 -9.13 -9.73
C GLU A 220 -18.53 -8.46 -9.54
N PRO A 221 -18.29 -7.25 -10.07
CA PRO A 221 -17.04 -6.53 -9.90
C PRO A 221 -16.64 -6.38 -8.41
N ALA A 222 -15.45 -6.80 -8.07
CA ALA A 222 -14.94 -6.77 -6.70
C ALA A 222 -14.70 -5.33 -6.18
N VAL A 223 -14.48 -4.37 -7.06
CA VAL A 223 -14.36 -2.93 -6.77
C VAL A 223 -15.17 -2.16 -7.80
N THR A 224 -15.90 -1.13 -7.36
CA THR A 224 -16.55 -0.16 -8.22
C THR A 224 -15.93 1.21 -8.00
N ASP A 225 -15.70 1.97 -9.07
CA ASP A 225 -15.33 3.38 -8.94
C ASP A 225 -16.54 4.15 -8.38
N PRO A 226 -16.40 4.85 -7.25
CA PRO A 226 -17.50 5.65 -6.69
C PRO A 226 -17.98 6.77 -7.62
N SER A 227 -17.17 7.19 -8.59
CA SER A 227 -17.53 8.18 -9.59
C SER A 227 -18.36 7.59 -10.76
N GLU A 228 -18.39 6.27 -10.93
CA GLU A 228 -19.30 5.62 -11.86
C GLU A 228 -20.68 5.44 -11.21
N PRO A 229 -21.76 5.86 -11.89
CA PRO A 229 -23.10 5.62 -11.38
C PRO A 229 -23.30 4.11 -11.20
N ILE A 230 -23.70 3.69 -10.00
CA ILE A 230 -24.09 2.31 -9.72
C ILE A 230 -25.13 1.94 -10.77
N PRO A 231 -24.88 0.95 -11.65
CA PRO A 231 -25.90 0.54 -12.60
C PRO A 231 -27.16 0.20 -11.79
N ALA A 232 -28.27 0.83 -12.15
CA ALA A 232 -29.55 0.58 -11.49
C ALA A 232 -29.83 -0.92 -11.61
N VAL A 233 -29.69 -1.63 -10.50
CA VAL A 233 -30.11 -3.03 -10.43
C VAL A 233 -31.63 -3.01 -10.34
N TRP A 234 -32.27 -3.37 -11.44
CA TRP A 234 -33.73 -3.56 -11.55
C TRP A 234 -34.13 -4.87 -10.88
#